data_e0d7a90c56ffd984b1e548bb668658b5
#
_entry.id   e0d7a90c56ffd984b1e548bb668658b5
#
_cell.length_a   1.000
_cell.length_b   1.000
_cell.length_c   1.000
_cell.angle_alpha   90.00
_cell.angle_beta   90.00
_cell.angle_gamma   90.00
#
_symmetry.space_group_name_H-M   'P 1'
#
loop_
_entity.id
_entity.type
_entity.pdbx_description
1 polymer ?
#
loop_
_entity_poly.entity_id
_entity_poly.type
_entity_poly.pdbx_seq_one_letter_code
_entity_poly.pdbx_strand_id
1 'polypeptide(L)' 'MDLRDICTEFNIKLEPIAIQTGFSLPYVGMVVRGKRNNARIISAVHLAIEKRKVELRLIVN' A
#
# COMPACT_ATOMS: atom_id res chain seq x y z
N MET A 1 4.81 -3.46 -12.88
CA MET A 1 5.33 -2.38 -12.03
C MET A 1 5.26 -2.80 -10.58
N ASP A 2 6.33 -2.56 -9.84
CA ASP A 2 6.43 -2.95 -8.45
C ASP A 2 5.76 -1.88 -7.57
N LEU A 3 4.72 -2.27 -6.84
CA LEU A 3 4.01 -1.36 -5.96
C LEU A 3 4.87 -0.87 -4.80
N ARG A 4 5.96 -1.58 -4.48
CA ARG A 4 6.85 -1.18 -3.41
C ARG A 4 7.45 0.20 -3.66
N ASP A 5 7.80 0.51 -4.89
CA ASP A 5 8.37 1.82 -5.23
C ASP A 5 7.36 2.94 -4.98
N ILE A 6 6.11 2.71 -5.35
CA ILE A 6 5.03 3.68 -5.12
C ILE A 6 4.78 3.84 -3.63
N CYS A 7 4.76 2.74 -2.88
CA CYS A 7 4.58 2.80 -1.44
C CYS A 7 5.70 3.59 -0.77
N THR A 8 6.94 3.39 -1.20
CA THR A 8 8.09 4.11 -0.67
C THR A 8 7.97 5.60 -0.98
N GLU A 9 7.60 5.94 -2.21
CA GLU A 9 7.46 7.33 -2.64
C GLU A 9 6.43 8.08 -1.80
N PHE A 10 5.29 7.45 -1.49
CA PHE A 10 4.24 8.07 -0.70
C PHE A 10 4.33 7.75 0.79
N ASN A 11 5.40 7.08 1.22
CA ASN A 11 5.61 6.70 2.61
C ASN A 11 4.45 5.87 3.17
N ILE A 12 3.98 4.91 2.39
CA ILE A 12 2.91 4.01 2.79
C ILE A 12 3.51 2.86 3.60
N LYS A 13 3.02 2.67 4.81
CA LYS A 13 3.46 1.58 5.66
C LYS A 13 2.62 0.34 5.38
N LEU A 14 3.25 -0.82 5.32
CA LEU A 14 2.56 -2.07 5.02
C LEU A 14 1.90 -2.71 6.24
N GLU A 15 2.36 -2.36 7.43
CA GLU A 15 1.83 -2.96 8.66
C GLU A 15 0.33 -2.71 8.85
N PRO A 16 -0.18 -1.46 8.72
CA PRO A 16 -1.62 -1.23 8.79
C PRO A 16 -2.41 -2.00 7.73
N ILE A 17 -1.83 -2.18 6.54
CA ILE A 17 -2.48 -2.95 5.48
C ILE A 17 -2.59 -4.42 5.87
N ALA A 18 -1.55 -4.98 6.47
CA ALA A 18 -1.57 -6.35 6.96
C ALA A 18 -2.67 -6.54 8.01
N ILE A 19 -2.77 -5.63 8.96
CA ILE A 19 -3.78 -5.68 10.01
C ILE A 19 -5.18 -5.56 9.39
N GLN A 20 -5.38 -4.63 8.49
CA GLN A 20 -6.67 -4.36 7.87
C GLN A 20 -7.16 -5.53 7.03
N THR A 21 -6.26 -6.18 6.30
CA THR A 21 -6.62 -7.28 5.39
C THR A 21 -6.60 -8.64 6.05
N GLY A 22 -5.99 -8.76 7.24
CA GLY A 22 -5.88 -10.03 7.95
C GLY A 22 -4.77 -10.94 7.45
N PHE A 23 -3.87 -10.44 6.63
CA PHE A 23 -2.73 -11.20 6.13
C PHE A 23 -1.46 -10.84 6.91
N SER A 24 -0.46 -11.73 6.86
CA SER A 24 0.82 -11.47 7.52
C SER A 24 1.59 -10.36 6.80
N LEU A 25 2.44 -9.65 7.53
CA LEU A 25 3.28 -8.61 6.95
C LEU A 25 4.20 -9.13 5.85
N PRO A 26 4.89 -10.28 6.03
CA PRO A 26 5.70 -10.83 4.94
C PRO A 26 4.90 -11.12 3.68
N TYR A 27 3.67 -11.63 3.82
CA TYR A 27 2.83 -11.91 2.65
C TYR A 27 2.43 -10.62 1.94
N VAL A 28 2.04 -9.59 2.69
CA VAL A 28 1.74 -8.27 2.12
C VAL A 28 2.94 -7.74 1.35
N GLY A 29 4.13 -7.89 1.90
CA GLY A 29 5.36 -7.50 1.22
C GLY A 29 5.57 -8.23 -0.09
N MET A 30 5.27 -9.53 -0.14
CA MET A 30 5.38 -10.31 -1.37
C MET A 30 4.40 -9.83 -2.44
N VAL A 31 3.18 -9.51 -2.04
CA VAL A 31 2.18 -8.99 -2.98
C VAL A 31 2.61 -7.64 -3.53
N VAL A 32 3.10 -6.76 -2.68
CA VAL A 32 3.55 -5.42 -3.07
C VAL A 32 4.74 -5.50 -4.05
N ARG A 33 5.63 -6.48 -3.84
CA ARG A 33 6.79 -6.68 -4.73
C ARG A 33 6.44 -7.44 -6.01
N GLY A 34 5.17 -7.84 -6.17
CA GLY A 34 4.74 -8.55 -7.38
C GLY A 34 5.02 -10.04 -7.38
N LYS A 35 5.47 -10.62 -6.26
CA LYS A 35 5.77 -12.05 -6.14
C LYS A 35 4.55 -12.90 -5.88
N ARG A 36 3.47 -12.30 -5.41
CA ARG A 36 2.18 -12.94 -5.18
C ARG A 36 1.09 -12.03 -5.67
N ASN A 37 -0.07 -12.60 -5.98
CA ASN A 37 -1.21 -11.81 -6.45
C ASN A 37 -2.35 -11.96 -5.44
N ASN A 38 -2.85 -10.84 -4.93
CA ASN A 38 -3.97 -10.82 -4.00
C ASN A 38 -4.73 -9.52 -4.17
N ALA A 39 -5.95 -9.62 -4.74
CA ALA A 39 -6.75 -8.46 -5.07
C ALA A 39 -7.11 -7.62 -3.84
N ARG A 40 -7.35 -8.27 -2.69
CA ARG A 40 -7.71 -7.55 -1.46
C ARG A 40 -6.57 -6.66 -0.98
N ILE A 41 -5.34 -7.19 -1.00
CA ILE A 41 -4.16 -6.42 -0.60
C ILE A 41 -3.89 -5.31 -1.61
N ILE A 42 -3.99 -5.61 -2.90
CA ILE A 42 -3.75 -4.61 -3.95
C ILE A 42 -4.75 -3.47 -3.82
N SER A 43 -6.03 -3.77 -3.59
CA SER A 43 -7.06 -2.75 -3.39
C SER A 43 -6.77 -1.90 -2.18
N ALA A 44 -6.33 -2.51 -1.07
CA ALA A 44 -6.00 -1.78 0.15
C ALA A 44 -4.81 -0.85 -0.06
N VAL A 45 -3.80 -1.30 -0.81
CA VAL A 45 -2.64 -0.47 -1.13
C VAL A 45 -3.05 0.72 -2.00
N HIS A 46 -3.85 0.49 -3.03
CA HIS A 46 -4.32 1.58 -3.88
C HIS A 46 -5.14 2.60 -3.10
N LEU A 47 -5.99 2.13 -2.21
CA LEU A 47 -6.79 3.03 -1.37
C LEU A 47 -5.89 3.87 -0.46
N ALA A 48 -4.87 3.25 0.13
CA ALA A 48 -3.92 3.96 0.98
C ALA A 48 -3.15 5.03 0.18
N ILE A 49 -2.76 4.72 -1.05
CA ILE A 49 -2.07 5.66 -1.93
C ILE A 49 -2.98 6.85 -2.26
N GLU A 50 -4.22 6.59 -2.62
CA GLU A 50 -5.18 7.65 -2.93
C GLU A 50 -5.42 8.56 -1.74
N LYS A 51 -5.54 7.96 -0.57
CA LYS A 51 -5.73 8.71 0.67
C LYS A 51 -4.53 9.60 0.96
N ARG A 52 -3.32 9.08 0.74
CA ARG A 52 -2.09 9.85 0.96
C ARG A 52 -1.97 11.00 -0.03
N LYS A 53 -2.37 10.80 -1.28
CA LYS A 53 -2.36 11.85 -2.29
C LYS A 53 -3.28 13.00 -1.88
N VAL A 54 -4.46 12.69 -1.36
CA VAL A 54 -5.40 13.72 -0.88
C VAL A 54 -4.79 14.50 0.28
N GLU A 55 -4.18 13.81 1.24
CA GLU A 55 -3.53 14.46 2.37
C GLU A 55 -2.42 15.41 1.92
N LEU A 56 -1.56 14.98 1.00
CA LEU A 56 -0.48 15.80 0.47
C LEU A 56 -1.01 17.02 -0.28
N ARG A 57 -2.11 16.85 -1.02
CA ARG A 57 -2.74 17.94 -1.73
C ARG A 57 -3.28 19.00 -0.78
N LEU A 58 -3.88 18.56 0.34
CA LEU A 58 -4.39 19.48 1.36
C LEU A 58 -3.27 20.26 2.04
N ILE A 59 -2.12 19.64 2.24
CA ILE A 59 -0.97 20.29 2.86
C ILE A 59 -0.38 21.35 1.93
N VAL A 60 -0.32 21.07 0.63
CA VAL A 60 0.28 21.96 -0.36
C VAL A 60 -0.59 23.20 -0.60
N ASN A 61 -1.87 23.05 -0.46
CA ASN A 61 -2.79 24.16 -0.63
C ASN A 61 -2.88 25.01 0.65
#